data_625a02c0e75dd6a5a1a6d7c54f2e44bc
#
_entry.id   625a02c0e75dd6a5a1a6d7c54f2e44bc
#
_cell.length_a   1.000
_cell.length_b   1.000
_cell.length_c   1.000
_cell.angle_alpha   90.00
_cell.angle_beta   90.00
_cell.angle_gamma   90.00
#
_symmetry.space_group_name_H-M   'P 1'
#
loop_
_entity.id
_entity.type
_entity.pdbx_description
1 polymer ?
#
loop_
_entity_poly.entity_id
_entity_poly.type
_entity_poly.pdbx_seq_one_letter_code
_entity_poly.pdbx_strand_id
1 'polypeptide(L)'
;MKHHFLHYMDQVIHNRWRDIAFVDYGEKVQYTHGEVAQQVRRFHHLFRLLGIQQGDKIAIASRNCSNWVVAYTAIISYKAVAVTLLQDFKAEDLARLIEHSDSKMLIVGPYVWRDLQHQALPQLQAIMSMDDFSFIHLAEGYKGNVEHVMTEESTLSENTFFSLVQDGEIDVDSLALINYTSGSTGSPKGVMVSHRSLSNNVEDGLHILPVEPGQRVVSMLPLAHMFGQLADFLYPFSAGATIYYLTKAPTPSILLKAMADVKPYLVATVPLVIEKIHKKKLDPLLSKTVLKVCWHTPLVMNFIRNHVRKSLVKAFGGHVRYFLCGGAAMNPVVEKCLLDKRSASERRRQDQPC
;
A
#
# COMPACT_ATOMS: atom_id res chain seq x y z
N MET A 1 22.74 -10.69 -8.65
CA MET A 1 22.41 -9.37 -8.06
C MET A 1 20.90 -9.31 -7.97
N LYS A 2 20.34 -9.16 -6.78
CA LYS A 2 18.88 -8.97 -6.64
C LYS A 2 18.50 -7.68 -7.33
N HIS A 3 17.47 -7.70 -8.17
CA HIS A 3 17.02 -6.51 -8.88
C HIS A 3 16.32 -5.55 -7.93
N HIS A 4 16.50 -4.24 -8.11
CA HIS A 4 15.73 -3.24 -7.41
C HIS A 4 14.24 -3.37 -7.77
N PHE A 5 13.32 -3.22 -6.81
CA PHE A 5 11.88 -3.44 -7.06
C PHE A 5 11.29 -2.54 -8.16
N LEU A 6 11.86 -1.35 -8.38
CA LEU A 6 11.44 -0.46 -9.48
C LEU A 6 11.66 -1.08 -10.87
N HIS A 7 12.62 -2.01 -11.02
CA HIS A 7 12.77 -2.72 -12.30
C HIS A 7 11.60 -3.66 -12.60
N TYR A 8 11.03 -4.30 -11.57
CA TYR A 8 9.80 -5.09 -11.76
C TYR A 8 8.62 -4.20 -12.16
N MET A 9 8.50 -3.01 -11.52
CA MET A 9 7.49 -2.02 -11.88
C MET A 9 7.67 -1.51 -13.29
N ASP A 10 8.90 -1.20 -13.72
CA ASP A 10 9.22 -0.79 -15.09
C ASP A 10 8.79 -1.84 -16.12
N GLN A 11 9.13 -3.11 -15.88
CA GLN A 11 8.72 -4.21 -16.75
C GLN A 11 7.20 -4.33 -16.86
N VAL A 12 6.50 -4.20 -15.75
CA VAL A 12 5.04 -4.24 -15.73
C VAL A 12 4.45 -3.06 -16.49
N ILE A 13 4.94 -1.84 -16.25
CA ILE A 13 4.49 -0.63 -16.95
C ILE A 13 4.68 -0.79 -18.47
N HIS A 14 5.86 -1.23 -18.89
CA HIS A 14 6.18 -1.41 -20.29
C HIS A 14 5.28 -2.47 -20.96
N ASN A 15 5.11 -3.63 -20.31
CA ASN A 15 4.37 -4.75 -20.88
C ASN A 15 2.84 -4.57 -20.83
N ARG A 16 2.34 -3.65 -19.98
CA ARG A 16 0.92 -3.49 -19.68
C ARG A 16 0.44 -2.04 -19.77
N TRP A 17 1.06 -1.26 -20.62
CA TRP A 17 0.85 0.19 -20.75
C TRP A 17 -0.63 0.62 -20.73
N ARG A 18 -1.51 -0.10 -21.43
CA ARG A 18 -2.95 0.23 -21.55
C ARG A 18 -3.83 -0.43 -20.50
N ASP A 19 -3.28 -1.34 -19.71
CA ASP A 19 -4.05 -2.05 -18.71
C ASP A 19 -4.22 -1.18 -17.46
N ILE A 20 -5.34 -1.36 -16.76
CA ILE A 20 -5.62 -0.65 -15.53
C ILE A 20 -4.69 -1.15 -14.42
N ALA A 21 -3.95 -0.22 -13.81
CA ALA A 21 -3.10 -0.44 -12.66
C ALA A 21 -3.84 -0.16 -11.35
N PHE A 22 -4.48 1.00 -11.24
CA PHE A 22 -5.09 1.51 -10.01
C PHE A 22 -6.53 1.97 -10.24
N VAL A 23 -7.38 1.74 -9.25
CA VAL A 23 -8.78 2.18 -9.24
C VAL A 23 -9.13 2.68 -7.84
N ASP A 24 -9.69 3.87 -7.74
CA ASP A 24 -10.29 4.35 -6.51
C ASP A 24 -11.73 3.83 -6.43
N TYR A 25 -11.96 2.83 -5.56
CA TYR A 25 -13.21 2.09 -5.49
C TYR A 25 -14.38 3.00 -5.08
N GLY A 26 -15.38 3.05 -5.95
CA GLY A 26 -16.57 3.89 -5.76
C GLY A 26 -16.41 5.34 -6.25
N GLU A 27 -15.25 5.67 -6.81
CA GLU A 27 -14.96 6.95 -7.46
C GLU A 27 -14.74 6.73 -8.98
N LYS A 28 -14.59 7.82 -9.72
CA LYS A 28 -14.29 7.74 -11.17
C LYS A 28 -12.79 7.74 -11.49
N VAL A 29 -11.95 7.79 -10.45
CA VAL A 29 -10.49 7.86 -10.62
C VAL A 29 -9.96 6.47 -10.90
N GLN A 30 -9.22 6.34 -11.98
CA GLN A 30 -8.44 5.15 -12.32
C GLN A 30 -7.21 5.57 -13.12
N TYR A 31 -6.18 4.73 -13.06
CA TYR A 31 -4.94 4.89 -13.83
C TYR A 31 -4.62 3.60 -14.57
N THR A 32 -4.25 3.71 -15.85
CA THR A 32 -3.51 2.69 -16.56
C THR A 32 -2.04 2.73 -16.12
N HIS A 33 -1.27 1.67 -16.42
CA HIS A 33 0.18 1.66 -16.15
C HIS A 33 0.89 2.81 -16.88
N GLY A 34 0.47 3.13 -18.10
CA GLY A 34 1.01 4.25 -18.87
C GLY A 34 0.73 5.61 -18.22
N GLU A 35 -0.49 5.83 -17.71
CA GLU A 35 -0.84 7.06 -17.00
C GLU A 35 -0.05 7.20 -15.69
N VAL A 36 0.23 6.10 -14.98
CA VAL A 36 1.13 6.11 -13.81
C VAL A 36 2.52 6.60 -14.24
N ALA A 37 3.08 6.07 -15.31
CA ALA A 37 4.38 6.49 -15.82
C ALA A 37 4.39 7.99 -16.19
N GLN A 38 3.35 8.46 -16.85
CA GLN A 38 3.21 9.87 -17.23
C GLN A 38 3.15 10.78 -16.00
N GLN A 39 2.39 10.41 -14.97
CA GLN A 39 2.32 11.18 -13.72
C GLN A 39 3.67 11.19 -12.97
N VAL A 40 4.34 10.06 -12.87
CA VAL A 40 5.67 9.98 -12.25
C VAL A 40 6.64 10.92 -12.96
N ARG A 41 6.63 10.97 -14.29
CA ARG A 41 7.49 11.86 -15.06
C ARG A 41 7.18 13.34 -14.82
N ARG A 42 5.91 13.73 -14.71
CA ARG A 42 5.51 15.09 -14.32
C ARG A 42 6.05 15.46 -12.95
N PHE A 43 5.94 14.56 -11.98
CA PHE A 43 6.51 14.75 -10.65
C PHE A 43 8.04 14.91 -10.70
N HIS A 44 8.75 14.09 -11.48
CA HIS A 44 10.20 14.26 -11.63
C HIS A 44 10.57 15.61 -12.24
N HIS A 45 9.78 16.11 -13.20
CA HIS A 45 9.95 17.46 -13.74
C HIS A 45 9.69 18.52 -12.66
N LEU A 46 8.57 18.40 -11.94
CA LEU A 46 8.24 19.29 -10.83
C LEU A 46 9.32 19.31 -9.76
N PHE A 47 9.83 18.17 -9.33
CA PHE A 47 10.87 18.09 -8.30
C PHE A 47 12.16 18.81 -8.73
N ARG A 48 12.56 18.67 -10.01
CA ARG A 48 13.70 19.42 -10.55
C ARG A 48 13.48 20.94 -10.49
N LEU A 49 12.31 21.41 -10.89
CA LEU A 49 11.97 22.83 -10.87
C LEU A 49 11.89 23.40 -9.44
N LEU A 50 11.46 22.59 -8.47
CA LEU A 50 11.47 22.93 -7.05
C LEU A 50 12.85 22.80 -6.40
N GLY A 51 13.88 22.36 -7.14
CA GLY A 51 15.23 22.18 -6.60
C GLY A 51 15.34 21.03 -5.59
N ILE A 52 14.40 20.07 -5.61
CA ILE A 52 14.48 18.85 -4.80
C ILE A 52 15.68 18.04 -5.25
N GLN A 53 16.50 17.61 -4.30
CA GLN A 53 17.70 16.82 -4.54
C GLN A 53 17.51 15.37 -4.09
N GLN A 54 18.38 14.47 -4.54
CA GLN A 54 18.46 13.11 -4.03
C GLN A 54 18.64 13.13 -2.50
N GLY A 55 17.85 12.31 -1.78
CA GLY A 55 17.86 12.25 -0.32
C GLY A 55 17.02 13.31 0.39
N ASP A 56 16.49 14.31 -0.33
CA ASP A 56 15.51 15.24 0.23
C ASP A 56 14.22 14.53 0.62
N LYS A 57 13.57 14.99 1.67
CA LYS A 57 12.39 14.34 2.23
C LYS A 57 11.14 15.02 1.73
N ILE A 58 10.17 14.20 1.32
CA ILE A 58 8.83 14.63 0.89
C ILE A 58 7.81 13.87 1.72
N ALA A 59 6.99 14.61 2.46
CA ALA A 59 5.96 14.04 3.32
C ALA A 59 4.69 13.71 2.52
N ILE A 60 4.08 12.58 2.85
CA ILE A 60 2.77 12.15 2.35
C ILE A 60 1.85 11.89 3.55
N ALA A 61 0.71 12.60 3.60
CA ALA A 61 -0.29 12.43 4.65
C ALA A 61 -1.71 12.40 4.07
N SER A 62 -2.24 11.21 3.77
CA SER A 62 -3.58 11.05 3.18
C SER A 62 -4.16 9.67 3.46
N ARG A 63 -5.44 9.51 3.16
CA ARG A 63 -6.08 8.20 3.00
C ARG A 63 -5.53 7.48 1.78
N ASN A 64 -5.75 6.16 1.75
CA ASN A 64 -5.42 5.36 0.58
C ASN A 64 -6.17 5.87 -0.65
N CYS A 65 -5.45 6.11 -1.74
CA CYS A 65 -5.97 6.43 -3.06
C CYS A 65 -4.92 6.17 -4.13
N SER A 66 -5.32 6.16 -5.37
CA SER A 66 -4.40 5.99 -6.51
C SER A 66 -3.34 7.08 -6.57
N ASN A 67 -3.69 8.32 -6.25
CA ASN A 67 -2.74 9.43 -6.21
C ASN A 67 -1.65 9.25 -5.15
N TRP A 68 -1.97 8.60 -4.01
CA TRP A 68 -0.99 8.32 -2.97
C TRP A 68 0.16 7.47 -3.51
N VAL A 69 -0.16 6.38 -4.21
CA VAL A 69 0.86 5.46 -4.74
C VAL A 69 1.60 6.03 -5.93
N VAL A 70 0.97 6.89 -6.72
CA VAL A 70 1.63 7.64 -7.80
C VAL A 70 2.67 8.59 -7.20
N ALA A 71 2.28 9.41 -6.21
CA ALA A 71 3.20 10.32 -5.52
C ALA A 71 4.35 9.57 -4.85
N TYR A 72 4.05 8.48 -4.13
CA TYR A 72 5.08 7.64 -3.51
C TYR A 72 6.05 7.08 -4.54
N THR A 73 5.54 6.52 -5.64
CA THR A 73 6.39 5.98 -6.73
C THR A 73 7.29 7.05 -7.30
N ALA A 74 6.75 8.26 -7.51
CA ALA A 74 7.54 9.39 -8.02
C ALA A 74 8.66 9.79 -7.05
N ILE A 75 8.38 9.86 -5.76
CA ILE A 75 9.38 10.23 -4.73
C ILE A 75 10.52 9.20 -4.70
N ILE A 76 10.18 7.92 -4.59
CA ILE A 76 11.18 6.85 -4.48
C ILE A 76 12.02 6.74 -5.77
N SER A 77 11.39 6.83 -6.92
CA SER A 77 12.07 6.72 -8.22
C SER A 77 12.93 7.95 -8.56
N TYR A 78 12.59 9.11 -7.98
CA TYR A 78 13.42 10.31 -8.04
C TYR A 78 14.65 10.25 -7.12
N LYS A 79 14.77 9.22 -6.29
CA LYS A 79 15.78 9.05 -5.24
C LYS A 79 15.63 10.07 -4.09
N ALA A 80 14.44 10.66 -3.95
CA ALA A 80 14.04 11.38 -2.75
C ALA A 80 13.53 10.41 -1.70
N VAL A 81 13.42 10.84 -0.45
CA VAL A 81 12.97 10.02 0.67
C VAL A 81 11.50 10.27 0.94
N ALA A 82 10.67 9.23 0.84
CA ALA A 82 9.28 9.34 1.24
C ALA A 82 9.15 9.38 2.76
N VAL A 83 8.40 10.33 3.29
CA VAL A 83 8.04 10.39 4.71
C VAL A 83 6.54 10.09 4.82
N THR A 84 6.20 8.85 5.17
CA THR A 84 4.81 8.42 5.19
C THR A 84 4.20 8.60 6.57
N LEU A 85 3.15 9.42 6.64
CA LEU A 85 2.49 9.85 7.86
C LEU A 85 1.07 9.29 7.91
N LEU A 86 0.71 8.69 9.06
CA LEU A 86 -0.63 8.17 9.26
C LEU A 86 -1.63 9.33 9.32
N GLN A 87 -2.71 9.22 8.56
CA GLN A 87 -3.79 10.20 8.48
C GLN A 87 -4.50 10.46 9.82
N ASP A 88 -4.39 9.53 10.76
CA ASP A 88 -5.06 9.55 12.06
C ASP A 88 -4.20 10.21 13.15
N PHE A 89 -2.99 10.67 12.83
CA PHE A 89 -2.21 11.52 13.74
C PHE A 89 -2.89 12.88 13.92
N LYS A 90 -2.76 13.45 15.12
CA LYS A 90 -3.23 14.81 15.38
C LYS A 90 -2.45 15.83 14.56
N ALA A 91 -3.06 16.96 14.26
CA ALA A 91 -2.43 18.01 13.45
C ALA A 91 -1.09 18.50 14.03
N GLU A 92 -1.02 18.66 15.37
CA GLU A 92 0.19 19.09 16.07
C GLU A 92 1.30 18.03 15.95
N ASP A 93 0.93 16.73 16.00
CA ASP A 93 1.89 15.65 15.82
C ASP A 93 2.39 15.60 14.37
N LEU A 94 1.49 15.74 13.40
CA LEU A 94 1.86 15.79 11.99
C LEU A 94 2.83 16.94 11.69
N ALA A 95 2.55 18.15 12.20
CA ALA A 95 3.43 19.31 12.03
C ALA A 95 4.83 19.04 12.60
N ARG A 96 4.91 18.49 13.82
CA ARG A 96 6.20 18.11 14.44
C ARG A 96 6.93 17.02 13.65
N LEU A 97 6.24 16.03 13.08
CA LEU A 97 6.87 14.96 12.30
C LEU A 97 7.37 15.46 10.95
N ILE A 98 6.65 16.39 10.32
CA ILE A 98 7.08 17.06 9.08
C ILE A 98 8.34 17.88 9.34
N GLU A 99 8.38 18.63 10.44
CA GLU A 99 9.56 19.38 10.87
C GLU A 99 10.73 18.45 11.23
N HIS A 100 10.50 17.46 12.09
CA HIS A 100 11.51 16.49 12.53
C HIS A 100 12.15 15.70 11.38
N SER A 101 11.41 15.45 10.31
CA SER A 101 11.92 14.76 9.12
C SER A 101 12.70 15.67 8.17
N ASP A 102 12.75 16.99 8.40
CA ASP A 102 13.25 17.99 7.47
C ASP A 102 12.57 17.90 6.09
N SER A 103 11.27 17.62 6.06
CA SER A 103 10.53 17.53 4.80
C SER A 103 10.49 18.89 4.09
N LYS A 104 10.86 18.91 2.82
CA LYS A 104 10.82 20.11 1.97
C LYS A 104 9.47 20.34 1.30
N MET A 105 8.70 19.28 1.13
CA MET A 105 7.41 19.29 0.46
C MET A 105 6.42 18.37 1.19
N LEU A 106 5.14 18.72 1.12
CA LEU A 106 4.03 17.93 1.64
C LEU A 106 2.99 17.67 0.54
N ILE A 107 2.57 16.40 0.39
CA ILE A 107 1.42 16.01 -0.42
C ILE A 107 0.34 15.51 0.54
N VAL A 108 -0.79 16.23 0.62
CA VAL A 108 -1.75 16.05 1.71
C VAL A 108 -3.18 15.87 1.19
N GLY A 109 -3.88 14.89 1.79
CA GLY A 109 -5.30 14.69 1.52
C GLY A 109 -6.19 15.70 2.25
N PRO A 110 -7.39 16.03 1.72
CA PRO A 110 -8.27 17.07 2.27
C PRO A 110 -8.72 16.75 3.70
N TYR A 111 -8.90 15.48 4.01
CA TYR A 111 -9.26 15.06 5.37
C TYR A 111 -8.20 15.44 6.40
N VAL A 112 -6.93 15.30 6.06
CA VAL A 112 -5.80 15.66 6.94
C VAL A 112 -5.59 17.17 6.92
N TRP A 113 -5.65 17.78 5.73
CA TRP A 113 -5.41 19.20 5.54
C TRP A 113 -6.38 20.09 6.32
N ARG A 114 -7.63 19.69 6.45
CA ARG A 114 -8.67 20.43 7.19
C ARG A 114 -8.19 20.87 8.58
N ASP A 115 -7.47 20.01 9.27
CA ASP A 115 -7.00 20.28 10.62
C ASP A 115 -5.53 20.77 10.63
N LEU A 116 -4.70 20.25 9.71
CA LEU A 116 -3.27 20.60 9.60
C LEU A 116 -3.03 22.03 9.10
N GLN A 117 -3.93 22.62 8.29
CA GLN A 117 -3.80 23.98 7.75
C GLN A 117 -3.66 25.08 8.83
N HIS A 118 -4.04 24.77 10.06
CA HIS A 118 -3.93 25.71 11.20
C HIS A 118 -2.56 25.63 11.90
N GLN A 119 -1.68 24.75 11.46
CA GLN A 119 -0.31 24.59 11.97
C GLN A 119 0.68 25.36 11.10
N ALA A 120 1.73 25.91 11.75
CA ALA A 120 2.82 26.54 11.01
C ALA A 120 3.73 25.47 10.40
N LEU A 121 4.01 25.60 9.10
CA LEU A 121 4.88 24.68 8.33
C LEU A 121 5.88 25.52 7.50
N PRO A 122 6.70 26.38 8.14
CA PRO A 122 7.52 27.39 7.42
C PRO A 122 8.65 26.79 6.57
N GLN A 123 9.07 25.56 6.88
CA GLN A 123 10.13 24.85 6.16
C GLN A 123 9.71 24.31 4.78
N LEU A 124 8.39 24.22 4.52
CA LEU A 124 7.89 23.64 3.28
C LEU A 124 7.98 24.60 2.10
N GLN A 125 8.63 24.16 1.04
CA GLN A 125 8.70 24.87 -0.24
C GLN A 125 7.38 24.79 -1.01
N ALA A 126 6.69 23.65 -0.90
CA ALA A 126 5.41 23.41 -1.55
C ALA A 126 4.51 22.51 -0.71
N ILE A 127 3.20 22.78 -0.77
CA ILE A 127 2.14 21.89 -0.26
C ILE A 127 1.19 21.62 -1.42
N MET A 128 0.95 20.35 -1.73
CA MET A 128 0.06 19.92 -2.80
C MET A 128 -1.12 19.13 -2.25
N SER A 129 -2.27 19.30 -2.89
CA SER A 129 -3.45 18.47 -2.69
C SER A 129 -3.23 17.06 -3.23
N MET A 130 -3.62 16.05 -2.46
CA MET A 130 -3.61 14.65 -2.90
C MET A 130 -4.70 14.35 -3.92
N ASP A 131 -5.76 15.14 -3.97
CA ASP A 131 -6.93 14.82 -4.82
C ASP A 131 -6.66 15.06 -6.31
N ASP A 132 -5.93 16.13 -6.62
CA ASP A 132 -5.71 16.59 -8.00
C ASP A 132 -4.29 17.08 -8.29
N PHE A 133 -3.39 16.99 -7.31
CA PHE A 133 -2.03 17.51 -7.36
C PHE A 133 -1.93 19.01 -7.62
N SER A 134 -2.98 19.78 -7.30
CA SER A 134 -2.92 21.24 -7.29
C SER A 134 -2.10 21.77 -6.11
N PHE A 135 -1.51 22.96 -6.27
CA PHE A 135 -0.78 23.60 -5.19
C PHE A 135 -1.75 24.25 -4.20
N ILE A 136 -1.60 23.91 -2.92
CA ILE A 136 -2.23 24.59 -1.79
C ILE A 136 -1.34 25.76 -1.33
N HIS A 137 -0.02 25.53 -1.31
CA HIS A 137 0.99 26.53 -0.98
C HIS A 137 2.21 26.33 -1.88
N LEU A 138 2.80 27.44 -2.29
CA LEU A 138 4.04 27.47 -3.06
C LEU A 138 4.86 28.67 -2.60
N ALA A 139 6.11 28.45 -2.20
CA ALA A 139 7.01 29.51 -1.79
C ALA A 139 7.26 30.49 -2.97
N GLU A 140 7.41 31.79 -2.66
CA GLU A 140 7.39 32.86 -3.67
C GLU A 140 8.44 32.70 -4.79
N GLY A 141 9.61 32.13 -4.50
CA GLY A 141 10.67 31.91 -5.49
C GLY A 141 10.33 30.93 -6.61
N TYR A 142 9.22 30.19 -6.49
CA TYR A 142 8.82 29.15 -7.45
C TYR A 142 7.54 29.48 -8.24
N LYS A 143 6.84 30.56 -7.89
CA LYS A 143 5.60 30.97 -8.58
C LYS A 143 5.86 31.24 -10.05
N GLY A 144 4.96 30.77 -10.91
CA GLY A 144 4.98 30.97 -12.37
C GLY A 144 5.71 29.91 -13.18
N ASN A 145 6.63 29.13 -12.58
CA ASN A 145 7.40 28.12 -13.33
C ASN A 145 6.89 26.68 -13.17
N VAL A 146 6.06 26.42 -12.14
CA VAL A 146 5.70 25.04 -11.78
C VAL A 146 4.19 24.76 -11.82
N GLU A 147 3.33 25.80 -11.87
CA GLU A 147 1.89 25.67 -11.72
C GLU A 147 1.22 24.79 -12.80
N HIS A 148 1.80 24.76 -14.00
CA HIS A 148 1.25 24.01 -15.14
C HIS A 148 1.86 22.61 -15.32
N VAL A 149 2.93 22.27 -14.61
CA VAL A 149 3.68 21.02 -14.82
C VAL A 149 2.81 19.78 -14.68
N MET A 150 1.89 19.79 -13.70
CA MET A 150 1.03 18.61 -13.44
C MET A 150 -0.11 18.46 -14.46
N THR A 151 -0.40 19.51 -15.24
CA THR A 151 -1.43 19.52 -16.29
C THR A 151 -0.88 19.44 -17.70
N GLU A 152 0.43 19.51 -17.88
CA GLU A 152 1.08 19.40 -19.20
C GLU A 152 0.79 18.04 -19.85
N GLU A 153 0.59 18.04 -21.16
CA GLU A 153 0.50 16.80 -21.92
C GLU A 153 1.83 16.03 -21.85
N SER A 154 1.75 14.76 -21.50
CA SER A 154 2.94 13.93 -21.48
C SER A 154 3.31 13.48 -22.90
N THR A 155 4.57 13.57 -23.24
CA THR A 155 5.14 13.00 -24.49
C THR A 155 5.40 11.51 -24.40
N LEU A 156 5.21 10.89 -23.23
CA LEU A 156 5.37 9.45 -23.05
C LEU A 156 4.23 8.69 -23.72
N SER A 157 4.60 7.66 -24.49
CA SER A 157 3.69 6.73 -25.13
C SER A 157 4.19 5.30 -24.94
N GLU A 158 3.36 4.34 -25.33
CA GLU A 158 3.69 2.90 -25.29
C GLU A 158 5.00 2.55 -26.02
N ASN A 159 5.33 3.30 -27.08
CA ASN A 159 6.53 3.10 -27.89
C ASN A 159 7.74 3.88 -27.40
N THR A 160 7.58 4.69 -26.34
CA THR A 160 8.66 5.50 -25.77
C THR A 160 9.36 4.68 -24.69
N PHE A 161 10.69 4.54 -24.77
CA PHE A 161 11.43 3.95 -23.66
C PHE A 161 11.21 4.78 -22.40
N PHE A 162 10.74 4.14 -21.35
CA PHE A 162 10.51 4.74 -20.04
C PHE A 162 11.24 3.91 -18.99
N SER A 163 11.92 4.57 -18.08
CA SER A 163 12.39 3.97 -16.84
C SER A 163 11.96 4.85 -15.66
N LEU A 164 11.43 4.21 -14.61
CA LEU A 164 11.17 4.89 -13.35
C LEU A 164 12.45 5.50 -12.77
N VAL A 165 13.58 4.81 -12.94
CA VAL A 165 14.89 5.29 -12.52
C VAL A 165 15.55 6.01 -13.68
N GLN A 166 15.50 7.35 -13.65
CA GLN A 166 16.27 8.21 -14.55
C GLN A 166 17.62 8.51 -13.87
N ASP A 167 18.63 8.92 -14.64
CA ASP A 167 19.92 9.39 -14.10
C ASP A 167 20.75 8.37 -13.28
N GLY A 168 20.87 7.15 -13.79
CA GLY A 168 21.77 6.12 -13.26
C GLY A 168 21.18 5.21 -12.19
N GLU A 169 21.97 4.26 -11.71
CA GLU A 169 21.56 3.27 -10.73
C GLU A 169 21.20 3.89 -9.36
N ILE A 170 20.24 3.29 -8.67
CA ILE A 170 19.94 3.64 -7.28
C ILE A 170 20.96 2.96 -6.38
N ASP A 171 21.61 3.73 -5.52
CA ASP A 171 22.32 3.16 -4.38
C ASP A 171 21.31 2.46 -3.48
N VAL A 172 21.35 1.13 -3.49
CA VAL A 172 20.38 0.30 -2.75
C VAL A 172 20.48 0.47 -1.24
N ASP A 173 21.61 0.94 -0.73
CA ASP A 173 21.83 1.19 0.70
C ASP A 173 21.39 2.60 1.13
N SER A 174 21.08 3.47 0.16
CA SER A 174 20.53 4.80 0.46
C SER A 174 19.13 4.70 1.09
N LEU A 175 18.78 5.74 1.84
CA LEU A 175 17.49 5.87 2.52
C LEU A 175 16.38 6.08 1.47
N ALA A 176 15.34 5.26 1.52
CA ALA A 176 14.18 5.35 0.65
C ALA A 176 12.96 5.92 1.37
N LEU A 177 12.79 5.56 2.64
CA LEU A 177 11.56 5.81 3.37
C LEU A 177 11.85 6.08 4.84
N ILE A 178 11.13 7.05 5.42
CA ILE A 178 10.98 7.22 6.87
C ILE A 178 9.52 6.92 7.21
N ASN A 179 9.30 5.87 7.99
CA ASN A 179 7.98 5.47 8.44
C ASN A 179 7.81 5.73 9.93
N TYR A 180 6.89 6.63 10.30
CA TYR A 180 6.66 6.95 11.70
C TYR A 180 5.69 5.98 12.35
N THR A 181 6.11 5.44 13.50
CA THR A 181 5.32 4.54 14.34
C THR A 181 4.99 5.22 15.67
N SER A 182 3.84 4.87 16.25
CA SER A 182 3.38 5.36 17.55
C SER A 182 4.21 4.80 18.70
N GLY A 183 5.48 5.10 18.81
CA GLY A 183 6.42 4.51 19.78
C GLY A 183 5.82 4.11 21.13
N SER A 184 6.28 3.03 21.72
CA SER A 184 5.86 2.51 23.03
C SER A 184 6.11 3.51 24.20
N THR A 185 6.92 4.54 23.97
CA THR A 185 7.27 5.61 24.92
C THR A 185 6.41 6.87 24.75
N GLY A 186 5.37 6.85 23.92
CA GLY A 186 4.46 7.98 23.69
C GLY A 186 4.93 9.00 22.63
N SER A 187 6.19 8.99 22.23
CA SER A 187 6.68 9.83 21.13
C SER A 187 6.86 8.98 19.85
N PRO A 188 6.35 9.42 18.69
CA PRO A 188 6.54 8.73 17.43
C PRO A 188 8.03 8.59 17.08
N LYS A 189 8.42 7.43 16.54
CA LYS A 189 9.79 7.15 16.10
C LYS A 189 9.80 6.97 14.58
N GLY A 190 10.72 7.65 13.89
CA GLY A 190 10.95 7.49 12.47
C GLY A 190 11.83 6.27 12.19
N VAL A 191 11.23 5.23 11.64
CA VAL A 191 11.96 4.02 11.19
C VAL A 191 12.52 4.30 9.81
N MET A 192 13.83 4.26 9.68
CA MET A 192 14.56 4.48 8.43
C MET A 192 14.65 3.18 7.64
N VAL A 193 14.22 3.18 6.38
CA VAL A 193 14.17 2.01 5.52
C VAL A 193 14.93 2.29 4.22
N SER A 194 15.89 1.44 3.89
CA SER A 194 16.68 1.56 2.67
C SER A 194 15.94 0.98 1.45
N HIS A 195 16.38 1.36 0.26
CA HIS A 195 15.93 0.77 -1.01
C HIS A 195 16.16 -0.75 -1.02
N ARG A 196 17.28 -1.24 -0.44
CA ARG A 196 17.57 -2.68 -0.30
C ARG A 196 16.49 -3.40 0.49
N SER A 197 16.06 -2.83 1.62
CA SER A 197 15.04 -3.44 2.48
C SER A 197 13.70 -3.55 1.75
N LEU A 198 13.28 -2.50 1.01
CA LEU A 198 12.07 -2.55 0.20
C LEU A 198 12.17 -3.59 -0.91
N SER A 199 13.29 -3.64 -1.62
CA SER A 199 13.52 -4.58 -2.73
C SER A 199 13.49 -6.04 -2.29
N ASN A 200 14.15 -6.36 -1.17
CA ASN A 200 14.14 -7.71 -0.62
C ASN A 200 12.71 -8.16 -0.26
N ASN A 201 11.93 -7.31 0.39
CA ASN A 201 10.55 -7.65 0.75
C ASN A 201 9.64 -7.83 -0.47
N VAL A 202 9.80 -7.01 -1.52
CA VAL A 202 9.04 -7.18 -2.77
C VAL A 202 9.44 -8.49 -3.46
N GLU A 203 10.73 -8.77 -3.55
CA GLU A 203 11.25 -10.00 -4.16
C GLU A 203 10.76 -11.25 -3.42
N ASP A 204 10.81 -11.24 -2.09
CA ASP A 204 10.27 -12.33 -1.27
C ASP A 204 8.76 -12.51 -1.52
N GLY A 205 8.01 -11.40 -1.64
CA GLY A 205 6.59 -11.42 -2.02
C GLY A 205 6.35 -12.09 -3.38
N LEU A 206 7.14 -11.72 -4.40
CA LEU A 206 7.05 -12.30 -5.75
C LEU A 206 7.36 -13.79 -5.77
N HIS A 207 8.26 -14.27 -4.91
CA HIS A 207 8.61 -15.69 -4.81
C HIS A 207 7.60 -16.52 -4.01
N ILE A 208 7.03 -15.96 -2.94
CA ILE A 208 6.18 -16.71 -2.00
C ILE A 208 4.71 -16.72 -2.46
N LEU A 209 4.25 -15.63 -3.07
CA LEU A 209 2.85 -15.41 -3.43
C LEU A 209 2.71 -15.25 -4.94
N PRO A 210 2.20 -16.27 -5.64
CA PRO A 210 2.02 -16.19 -7.08
C PRO A 210 0.78 -15.34 -7.43
N VAL A 211 0.94 -14.03 -7.50
CA VAL A 211 -0.03 -13.11 -8.10
C VAL A 211 0.35 -12.91 -9.55
N GLU A 212 -0.58 -13.21 -10.45
CA GLU A 212 -0.38 -13.05 -11.88
C GLU A 212 -0.85 -11.66 -12.36
N PRO A 213 -0.27 -11.15 -13.46
CA PRO A 213 -0.68 -9.89 -14.04
C PRO A 213 -2.19 -9.82 -14.33
N GLY A 214 -2.83 -8.71 -13.94
CA GLY A 214 -4.28 -8.49 -14.10
C GLY A 214 -5.14 -9.09 -13.00
N GLN A 215 -4.58 -9.86 -12.07
CA GLN A 215 -5.32 -10.26 -10.88
C GLN A 215 -5.62 -9.05 -10.00
N ARG A 216 -6.75 -9.10 -9.29
CA ARG A 216 -7.27 -7.96 -8.53
C ARG A 216 -6.94 -8.07 -7.06
N VAL A 217 -6.55 -6.94 -6.47
CA VAL A 217 -6.28 -6.76 -5.05
C VAL A 217 -7.13 -5.61 -4.51
N VAL A 218 -7.65 -5.72 -3.30
CA VAL A 218 -8.31 -4.61 -2.60
C VAL A 218 -7.40 -4.13 -1.50
N SER A 219 -6.96 -2.89 -1.60
CA SER A 219 -6.16 -2.21 -0.58
C SER A 219 -7.06 -1.67 0.52
N MET A 220 -6.91 -2.21 1.72
CA MET A 220 -7.66 -1.78 2.89
C MET A 220 -6.80 -1.42 4.10
N LEU A 221 -5.53 -1.80 4.08
CA LEU A 221 -4.58 -1.44 5.12
C LEU A 221 -4.02 -0.04 4.85
N PRO A 222 -3.73 0.77 5.88
CA PRO A 222 -3.13 2.08 5.66
C PRO A 222 -1.82 1.97 4.89
N LEU A 223 -1.70 2.66 3.75
CA LEU A 223 -0.48 2.69 2.92
C LEU A 223 0.68 3.39 3.63
N ALA A 224 0.39 4.29 4.57
CA ALA A 224 1.41 4.86 5.43
C ALA A 224 2.00 3.86 6.45
N HIS A 225 1.49 2.65 6.53
CA HIS A 225 1.99 1.57 7.37
C HIS A 225 2.80 0.58 6.52
N MET A 226 4.00 0.17 6.97
CA MET A 226 4.90 -0.71 6.20
C MET A 226 4.23 -1.97 5.66
N PHE A 227 3.41 -2.65 6.47
CA PHE A 227 2.72 -3.86 6.03
C PHE A 227 1.68 -3.56 4.95
N GLY A 228 0.89 -2.49 5.11
CA GLY A 228 -0.08 -2.06 4.08
C GLY A 228 0.63 -1.62 2.80
N GLN A 229 1.71 -0.85 2.93
CA GLN A 229 2.50 -0.40 1.79
C GLN A 229 3.08 -1.57 0.97
N LEU A 230 3.65 -2.58 1.66
CA LEU A 230 4.20 -3.76 0.98
C LEU A 230 3.11 -4.63 0.37
N ALA A 231 2.11 -5.03 1.18
CA ALA A 231 1.15 -6.07 0.83
C ALA A 231 0.00 -5.58 -0.06
N ASP A 232 -0.39 -4.30 0.08
CA ASP A 232 -1.49 -3.71 -0.69
C ASP A 232 -1.01 -2.86 -1.88
N PHE A 233 0.31 -2.62 -2.02
CA PHE A 233 0.84 -1.79 -3.10
C PHE A 233 2.14 -2.35 -3.73
N LEU A 234 3.29 -2.26 -3.04
CA LEU A 234 4.60 -2.50 -3.66
C LEU A 234 4.70 -3.86 -4.34
N TYR A 235 4.38 -4.92 -3.62
CA TYR A 235 4.41 -6.26 -4.15
C TYR A 235 3.35 -6.51 -5.24
N PRO A 236 2.04 -6.22 -5.02
CA PRO A 236 1.03 -6.46 -6.05
C PRO A 236 1.26 -5.67 -7.33
N PHE A 237 1.71 -4.42 -7.23
CA PHE A 237 2.02 -3.60 -8.41
C PHE A 237 3.22 -4.16 -9.16
N SER A 238 4.27 -4.60 -8.46
CA SER A 238 5.44 -5.26 -9.07
C SER A 238 5.08 -6.60 -9.74
N ALA A 239 4.00 -7.25 -9.30
CA ALA A 239 3.45 -8.47 -9.92
C ALA A 239 2.48 -8.17 -11.08
N GLY A 240 2.17 -6.91 -11.37
CA GLY A 240 1.23 -6.51 -12.42
C GLY A 240 -0.25 -6.69 -12.07
N ALA A 241 -0.60 -6.69 -10.80
CA ALA A 241 -1.98 -6.72 -10.33
C ALA A 241 -2.70 -5.39 -10.57
N THR A 242 -4.03 -5.43 -10.71
CA THR A 242 -4.88 -4.26 -10.63
C THR A 242 -5.30 -4.03 -9.17
N ILE A 243 -4.99 -2.86 -8.62
CA ILE A 243 -5.22 -2.55 -7.20
C ILE A 243 -6.40 -1.59 -7.06
N TYR A 244 -7.34 -1.96 -6.19
CA TYR A 244 -8.53 -1.16 -5.87
C TYR A 244 -8.37 -0.56 -4.47
N TYR A 245 -8.23 0.76 -4.39
CA TYR A 245 -8.07 1.50 -3.14
C TYR A 245 -9.41 1.87 -2.53
N LEU A 246 -9.61 1.58 -1.24
CA LEU A 246 -10.76 2.06 -0.47
C LEU A 246 -10.47 3.49 0.00
N THR A 247 -11.01 4.48 -0.69
CA THR A 247 -10.82 5.92 -0.38
C THR A 247 -11.58 6.36 0.88
N LYS A 248 -12.60 5.59 1.27
CA LYS A 248 -13.39 5.81 2.49
C LYS A 248 -12.94 4.86 3.60
N ALA A 249 -13.14 5.28 4.85
CA ALA A 249 -12.85 4.44 6.00
C ALA A 249 -13.51 3.06 5.84
N PRO A 250 -12.77 1.95 5.98
CA PRO A 250 -13.26 0.60 5.69
C PRO A 250 -14.25 0.11 6.76
N THR A 251 -15.50 0.55 6.66
CA THR A 251 -16.57 -0.06 7.47
C THR A 251 -16.85 -1.49 6.97
N PRO A 252 -17.36 -2.39 7.83
CA PRO A 252 -17.67 -3.75 7.40
C PRO A 252 -18.60 -3.84 6.18
N SER A 253 -19.52 -2.91 6.01
CA SER A 253 -20.44 -2.86 4.87
C SER A 253 -19.74 -2.44 3.58
N ILE A 254 -18.92 -1.39 3.63
CA ILE A 254 -18.13 -0.91 2.48
C ILE A 254 -17.15 -2.01 2.06
N LEU A 255 -16.45 -2.61 3.02
CA LEU A 255 -15.49 -3.67 2.75
C LEU A 255 -16.14 -4.88 2.08
N LEU A 256 -17.24 -5.41 2.64
CA LEU A 256 -17.92 -6.56 2.05
C LEU A 256 -18.47 -6.28 0.66
N LYS A 257 -18.97 -5.07 0.42
CA LYS A 257 -19.42 -4.64 -0.91
C LYS A 257 -18.25 -4.60 -1.89
N ALA A 258 -17.15 -3.94 -1.53
CA ALA A 258 -15.96 -3.87 -2.38
C ALA A 258 -15.42 -5.27 -2.71
N MET A 259 -15.35 -6.17 -1.71
CA MET A 259 -14.93 -7.56 -1.93
C MET A 259 -15.86 -8.31 -2.88
N ALA A 260 -17.17 -8.09 -2.79
CA ALA A 260 -18.14 -8.73 -3.68
C ALA A 260 -18.04 -8.22 -5.12
N ASP A 261 -17.83 -6.92 -5.30
CA ASP A 261 -17.74 -6.27 -6.61
C ASP A 261 -16.39 -6.55 -7.30
N VAL A 262 -15.29 -6.38 -6.56
CA VAL A 262 -13.92 -6.54 -7.09
C VAL A 262 -13.52 -8.01 -7.24
N LYS A 263 -13.96 -8.88 -6.32
CA LYS A 263 -13.61 -10.30 -6.27
C LYS A 263 -12.10 -10.50 -6.25
N PRO A 264 -11.40 -10.02 -5.23
CA PRO A 264 -9.95 -10.04 -5.17
C PRO A 264 -9.38 -11.46 -5.14
N TYR A 265 -8.19 -11.62 -5.70
CA TYR A 265 -7.40 -12.84 -5.65
C TYR A 265 -6.59 -12.96 -4.36
N LEU A 266 -6.00 -11.85 -3.92
CA LEU A 266 -5.23 -11.69 -2.70
C LEU A 266 -5.91 -10.67 -1.79
N VAL A 267 -5.94 -10.94 -0.49
CA VAL A 267 -6.39 -10.01 0.55
C VAL A 267 -5.34 -9.93 1.65
N ALA A 268 -4.77 -8.74 1.83
CA ALA A 268 -3.95 -8.46 3.00
C ALA A 268 -4.82 -7.88 4.12
N THR A 269 -4.64 -8.37 5.33
CA THR A 269 -5.48 -8.00 6.47
C THR A 269 -4.74 -8.16 7.80
N VAL A 270 -5.36 -7.68 8.88
CA VAL A 270 -4.88 -7.89 10.25
C VAL A 270 -5.72 -8.96 10.95
N PRO A 271 -5.15 -9.69 11.93
CA PRO A 271 -5.84 -10.76 12.65
C PRO A 271 -7.21 -10.38 13.16
N LEU A 272 -7.35 -9.18 13.71
CA LEU A 272 -8.59 -8.66 14.28
C LEU A 272 -9.79 -8.70 13.30
N VAL A 273 -9.55 -8.44 12.01
CA VAL A 273 -10.60 -8.47 10.97
C VAL A 273 -11.09 -9.90 10.76
N ILE A 274 -10.15 -10.84 10.63
CA ILE A 274 -10.48 -12.27 10.46
C ILE A 274 -11.17 -12.81 11.70
N GLU A 275 -10.68 -12.48 12.89
CA GLU A 275 -11.26 -12.90 14.17
C GLU A 275 -12.69 -12.38 14.36
N LYS A 276 -12.96 -11.11 14.01
CA LYS A 276 -14.33 -10.55 14.03
C LYS A 276 -15.27 -11.29 13.09
N ILE A 277 -14.81 -11.64 11.88
CA ILE A 277 -15.59 -12.41 10.93
C ILE A 277 -15.82 -13.84 11.46
N HIS A 278 -14.78 -14.45 12.02
CA HIS A 278 -14.87 -15.77 12.67
C HIS A 278 -15.92 -15.74 13.78
N LYS A 279 -15.81 -14.79 14.71
CA LYS A 279 -16.73 -14.65 15.83
C LYS A 279 -18.18 -14.45 15.36
N LYS A 280 -18.42 -13.57 14.38
CA LYS A 280 -19.77 -13.26 13.91
C LYS A 280 -20.42 -14.41 13.14
N LYS A 281 -19.67 -15.21 12.39
CA LYS A 281 -20.21 -16.28 11.52
C LYS A 281 -20.08 -17.67 12.10
N LEU A 282 -19.13 -17.93 12.98
CA LEU A 282 -18.80 -19.26 13.49
C LEU A 282 -19.24 -19.51 14.91
N ASP A 283 -19.13 -18.55 15.82
CA ASP A 283 -19.59 -18.74 17.19
C ASP A 283 -21.08 -19.18 17.27
N PRO A 284 -21.99 -18.62 16.44
CA PRO A 284 -23.37 -19.11 16.41
C PRO A 284 -23.54 -20.56 15.91
N LEU A 285 -22.62 -21.03 15.06
CA LEU A 285 -22.60 -22.41 14.59
C LEU A 285 -21.99 -23.37 15.63
N LEU A 286 -20.92 -22.92 16.28
CA LEU A 286 -20.18 -23.69 17.29
C LEU A 286 -20.89 -23.73 18.65
N SER A 287 -21.79 -22.80 18.93
CA SER A 287 -22.59 -22.76 20.16
C SER A 287 -23.69 -23.84 20.20
N LYS A 288 -24.02 -24.48 19.08
CA LYS A 288 -24.94 -25.59 19.05
C LYS A 288 -24.34 -26.79 19.80
N THR A 289 -25.01 -27.27 20.81
CA THR A 289 -24.57 -28.32 21.75
C THR A 289 -24.04 -29.60 21.08
N VAL A 290 -24.61 -29.98 19.93
CA VAL A 290 -24.19 -31.14 19.14
C VAL A 290 -22.77 -30.99 18.59
N LEU A 291 -22.35 -29.78 18.20
CA LEU A 291 -21.00 -29.50 17.65
C LEU A 291 -19.92 -29.46 18.75
N LYS A 292 -20.27 -29.09 19.99
CA LYS A 292 -19.36 -29.15 21.14
C LYS A 292 -18.93 -30.57 21.49
N VAL A 293 -19.85 -31.53 21.40
CA VAL A 293 -19.58 -32.94 21.70
C VAL A 293 -18.72 -33.60 20.62
N CYS A 294 -18.91 -33.19 19.35
CA CYS A 294 -18.18 -33.77 18.21
C CYS A 294 -16.87 -33.06 17.87
N TRP A 295 -16.46 -32.02 18.62
CA TRP A 295 -15.27 -31.20 18.37
C TRP A 295 -13.96 -32.00 18.29
N HIS A 296 -13.89 -33.15 18.96
CA HIS A 296 -12.69 -33.99 19.02
C HIS A 296 -12.58 -35.02 17.87
N THR A 297 -13.60 -35.13 17.02
CA THR A 297 -13.55 -36.06 15.90
C THR A 297 -12.93 -35.40 14.64
N PRO A 298 -11.91 -36.02 14.01
CA PRO A 298 -11.21 -35.43 12.84
C PRO A 298 -12.13 -35.10 11.67
N LEU A 299 -13.20 -35.90 11.47
CA LEU A 299 -14.16 -35.70 10.37
C LEU A 299 -15.02 -34.45 10.60
N VAL A 300 -15.48 -34.20 11.82
CA VAL A 300 -16.29 -33.02 12.16
C VAL A 300 -15.42 -31.76 12.09
N MET A 301 -14.18 -31.82 12.56
CA MET A 301 -13.24 -30.71 12.44
C MET A 301 -12.93 -30.36 10.98
N ASN A 302 -12.75 -31.32 10.10
CA ASN A 302 -12.55 -31.08 8.67
C ASN A 302 -13.79 -30.44 8.01
N PHE A 303 -14.99 -30.90 8.38
CA PHE A 303 -16.24 -30.30 7.90
C PHE A 303 -16.38 -28.85 8.35
N ILE A 304 -16.14 -28.58 9.64
CA ILE A 304 -16.17 -27.21 10.19
C ILE A 304 -15.15 -26.33 9.48
N ARG A 305 -13.90 -26.76 9.35
CA ARG A 305 -12.85 -26.03 8.63
C ARG A 305 -13.25 -25.68 7.19
N ASN A 306 -13.76 -26.65 6.45
CA ASN A 306 -14.21 -26.43 5.08
C ASN A 306 -15.37 -25.44 5.00
N HIS A 307 -16.31 -25.51 5.95
CA HIS A 307 -17.41 -24.56 6.02
C HIS A 307 -16.94 -23.14 6.34
N VAL A 308 -16.01 -23.01 7.28
CA VAL A 308 -15.35 -21.72 7.63
C VAL A 308 -14.65 -21.12 6.44
N ARG A 309 -13.79 -21.91 5.79
CA ARG A 309 -13.04 -21.46 4.60
C ARG A 309 -13.98 -20.99 3.49
N LYS A 310 -14.98 -21.81 3.14
CA LYS A 310 -15.99 -21.45 2.13
C LYS A 310 -16.73 -20.17 2.51
N SER A 311 -17.09 -20.00 3.78
CA SER A 311 -17.79 -18.82 4.27
C SER A 311 -16.91 -17.57 4.23
N LEU A 312 -15.61 -17.69 4.58
CA LEU A 312 -14.64 -16.61 4.45
C LEU A 312 -14.43 -16.24 2.98
N VAL A 313 -14.09 -17.22 2.15
CA VAL A 313 -13.90 -16.97 0.71
C VAL A 313 -15.14 -16.31 0.10
N LYS A 314 -16.35 -16.78 0.44
CA LYS A 314 -17.62 -16.17 0.01
C LYS A 314 -17.78 -14.74 0.52
N ALA A 315 -17.41 -14.46 1.78
CA ALA A 315 -17.51 -13.13 2.37
C ALA A 315 -16.57 -12.12 1.67
N PHE A 316 -15.44 -12.61 1.14
CA PHE A 316 -14.47 -11.82 0.40
C PHE A 316 -14.63 -11.97 -1.13
N GLY A 317 -15.86 -12.12 -1.63
CA GLY A 317 -16.16 -12.09 -3.06
C GLY A 317 -16.03 -13.42 -3.81
N GLY A 318 -15.68 -14.52 -3.12
CA GLY A 318 -15.69 -15.87 -3.69
C GLY A 318 -14.46 -16.28 -4.50
N HIS A 319 -13.52 -15.37 -4.75
CA HIS A 319 -12.33 -15.60 -5.59
C HIS A 319 -11.00 -15.58 -4.85
N VAL A 320 -11.00 -15.25 -3.55
CA VAL A 320 -9.77 -15.14 -2.75
C VAL A 320 -9.04 -16.46 -2.71
N ARG A 321 -7.78 -16.44 -3.12
CA ARG A 321 -6.87 -17.58 -3.08
C ARG A 321 -5.91 -17.50 -1.90
N TYR A 322 -5.44 -16.30 -1.60
CA TYR A 322 -4.47 -16.05 -0.54
C TYR A 322 -4.95 -14.97 0.44
N PHE A 323 -4.74 -15.25 1.72
CA PHE A 323 -4.85 -14.28 2.79
C PHE A 323 -3.46 -14.02 3.37
N LEU A 324 -3.02 -12.79 3.28
CA LEU A 324 -1.85 -12.27 3.98
C LEU A 324 -2.32 -11.70 5.32
N CYS A 325 -1.86 -12.25 6.41
CA CYS A 325 -2.21 -11.75 7.73
C CYS A 325 -0.95 -11.33 8.48
N GLY A 326 -0.89 -10.06 8.87
CA GLY A 326 0.27 -9.48 9.53
C GLY A 326 -0.10 -8.40 10.54
N GLY A 327 0.91 -7.79 11.13
CA GLY A 327 0.75 -6.69 12.09
C GLY A 327 0.49 -7.11 13.54
N ALA A 328 0.07 -8.35 13.79
CA ALA A 328 -0.12 -8.93 15.12
C ALA A 328 -0.17 -10.46 15.06
N ALA A 329 0.00 -11.14 16.19
CA ALA A 329 -0.22 -12.57 16.29
C ALA A 329 -1.72 -12.90 16.16
N MET A 330 -2.04 -13.91 15.37
CA MET A 330 -3.42 -14.42 15.24
C MET A 330 -3.77 -15.32 16.43
N ASN A 331 -5.04 -15.30 16.84
CA ASN A 331 -5.55 -16.24 17.82
C ASN A 331 -5.30 -17.69 17.33
N PRO A 332 -4.61 -18.56 18.13
CA PRO A 332 -4.22 -19.90 17.70
C PRO A 332 -5.40 -20.79 17.27
N VAL A 333 -6.59 -20.60 17.85
CA VAL A 333 -7.80 -21.35 17.49
C VAL A 333 -8.26 -20.96 16.09
N VAL A 334 -8.26 -19.67 15.79
CA VAL A 334 -8.63 -19.14 14.47
C VAL A 334 -7.60 -19.55 13.43
N GLU A 335 -6.33 -19.42 13.75
CA GLU A 335 -5.22 -19.85 12.88
C GLU A 335 -5.34 -21.34 12.53
N LYS A 336 -5.52 -22.21 13.52
CA LYS A 336 -5.71 -23.64 13.32
C LYS A 336 -6.93 -23.99 12.45
N CYS A 337 -7.97 -23.15 12.48
CA CYS A 337 -9.15 -23.33 11.62
C CYS A 337 -8.88 -22.92 10.16
N LEU A 338 -7.96 -22.01 9.92
CA LEU A 338 -7.67 -21.45 8.60
C LEU A 338 -6.57 -22.23 7.86
N LEU A 339 -5.59 -22.79 8.59
CA LEU A 339 -4.47 -23.50 8.00
C LEU A 339 -4.91 -24.77 7.28
N ASP A 340 -4.47 -24.91 6.03
CA ASP A 340 -4.59 -26.14 5.27
C ASP A 340 -3.47 -27.11 5.64
N LYS A 341 -3.75 -28.44 5.63
CA LYS A 341 -2.71 -29.46 5.82
C LYS A 341 -1.60 -29.38 4.77
N ARG A 342 -1.89 -28.86 3.56
CA ARG A 342 -0.89 -28.70 2.50
C ARG A 342 0.10 -27.59 2.81
N SER A 343 -0.33 -26.48 3.38
CA SER A 343 0.57 -25.37 3.77
C SER A 343 1.49 -25.74 4.95
N ALA A 344 1.07 -26.66 5.81
CA ALA A 344 1.91 -27.18 6.89
C ALA A 344 3.05 -28.08 6.39
N SER A 345 2.89 -28.77 5.24
CA SER A 345 3.94 -29.57 4.63
C SER A 345 4.96 -28.73 3.85
N GLU A 346 4.55 -27.60 3.31
CA GLU A 346 5.44 -26.64 2.64
C GLU A 346 6.28 -25.86 3.66
N ARG A 347 5.73 -25.47 4.83
CA ARG A 347 6.50 -24.85 5.92
C ARG A 347 7.59 -25.77 6.47
N ARG A 348 7.35 -27.06 6.59
CA ARG A 348 8.38 -28.02 7.04
C ARG A 348 9.57 -28.17 6.07
N ARG A 349 9.39 -27.79 4.81
CA ARG A 349 10.50 -27.75 3.83
C ARG A 349 11.33 -26.47 3.93
N GLN A 350 10.75 -25.37 4.44
CA GLN A 350 11.45 -24.11 4.65
C GLN A 350 12.20 -24.05 5.99
N ASP A 351 11.76 -24.84 7.00
CA ASP A 351 12.41 -24.92 8.32
C ASP A 351 13.53 -25.94 8.39
N GLN A 352 13.94 -26.58 7.28
CA GLN A 352 15.15 -27.40 7.23
C GLN A 352 16.36 -26.49 6.96
N PRO A 353 17.31 -26.38 7.90
CA PRO A 353 18.55 -25.65 7.65
C PRO A 353 19.32 -26.31 6.50
N CYS A 354 19.80 -25.49 5.58
CA CYS A 354 20.78 -25.88 4.56
C CYS A 354 22.10 -26.24 5.17
#